data_2c93fbc5b2171eee3f1df30249e65c5e
#
_entry.id   2c93fbc5b2171eee3f1df30249e65c5e
#
_cell.length_a   1.000
_cell.length_b   1.000
_cell.length_c   1.000
_cell.angle_alpha   90.00
_cell.angle_beta   90.00
_cell.angle_gamma   90.00
#
_symmetry.space_group_name_H-M   'P 1'
#
loop_
_entity.id
_entity.type
_entity.pdbx_description
1 polymer ?
#
loop_
_entity_poly.entity_id
_entity_poly.type
_entity_poly.pdbx_seq_one_letter_code
_entity_poly.pdbx_strand_id
1 'polypeptide(L)'
;HPTLRRQRQMCIRDRIGRRGSLGGCLKIFGKQGHVAYPEKVINPILLSGDLISKLKNKVWDDGNEAFDPTSFQISNISSGTGAHNVVPGELELTFNFRFSTESTEDSLKFEFESILKDLELDYELSWDLNGNPYYTKDNFFKDIVCASSEEITGYKPELNAKGGTSDGRFVAAMNTEIVELGPVNKSIHQIDEHVSVNDLWKLKDIYEKILINLNQSL
;
A
#
# COMPACT_ATOMS: atom_id res chain seq x y z
N HIS A 1 34.86 -9.49 -3.60
CA HIS A 1 34.40 -8.09 -3.64
C HIS A 1 33.77 -7.73 -2.29
N PRO A 2 34.19 -6.65 -1.60
CA PRO A 2 33.70 -6.29 -0.28
C PRO A 2 32.20 -5.90 -0.23
N THR A 3 31.61 -5.62 -1.35
CA THR A 3 30.21 -5.16 -1.49
C THR A 3 29.15 -6.26 -1.31
N LEU A 4 29.51 -7.53 -1.45
CA LEU A 4 28.56 -8.65 -1.32
C LEU A 4 28.37 -9.14 0.13
N ARG A 5 29.17 -8.67 1.09
CA ARG A 5 29.03 -9.02 2.52
C ARG A 5 27.99 -8.19 3.28
N ARG A 6 27.56 -7.04 2.76
CA ARG A 6 26.56 -6.17 3.42
C ARG A 6 25.14 -6.73 3.42
N GLN A 7 24.84 -7.73 2.60
CA GLN A 7 23.48 -8.30 2.48
C GLN A 7 23.13 -9.38 3.50
N ARG A 8 24.06 -9.77 4.39
CA ARG A 8 23.81 -10.80 5.42
C ARG A 8 23.60 -10.25 6.82
N GLN A 9 23.55 -8.94 6.98
CA GLN A 9 23.27 -8.34 8.26
C GLN A 9 21.77 -8.43 8.54
N MET A 10 21.44 -8.93 9.70
CA MET A 10 20.11 -8.97 10.27
C MET A 10 19.58 -7.54 10.39
N CYS A 11 18.93 -7.05 9.34
CA CYS A 11 18.18 -5.81 9.43
C CYS A 11 16.86 -6.14 10.11
N ILE A 12 16.81 -5.97 11.42
CA ILE A 12 15.56 -5.78 12.13
C ILE A 12 14.91 -4.59 11.43
N ARG A 13 13.75 -4.81 10.82
CA ARG A 13 13.06 -3.75 10.08
C ARG A 13 12.18 -3.02 11.06
N ASP A 14 12.70 -1.92 11.57
CA ASP A 14 11.93 -1.00 12.39
C ASP A 14 11.12 -0.09 11.47
N ARG A 15 9.81 -0.23 11.55
CA ARG A 15 8.91 0.59 10.76
C ARG A 15 8.24 1.62 11.64
N ILE A 16 8.41 2.86 11.23
CA ILE A 16 7.85 4.04 11.90
C ILE A 16 6.64 4.62 11.17
N GLY A 17 6.17 3.94 10.14
CA GLY A 17 5.01 4.35 9.39
C GLY A 17 4.58 3.32 8.35
N ARG A 18 3.38 3.49 7.84
CA ARG A 18 2.82 2.69 6.74
C ARG A 18 2.03 3.57 5.82
N ARG A 19 2.08 3.25 4.52
CA ARG A 19 1.19 3.86 3.54
C ARG A 19 -0.24 3.42 3.78
N GLY A 20 -1.19 4.29 3.47
CA GLY A 20 -2.60 3.96 3.40
C GLY A 20 -2.89 2.99 2.26
N SER A 21 -4.06 2.39 2.32
CA SER A 21 -4.58 1.48 1.29
C SER A 21 -6.05 1.77 1.06
N LEU A 22 -6.37 2.24 -0.14
CA LEU A 22 -7.73 2.50 -0.60
C LEU A 22 -7.98 1.68 -1.86
N GLY A 23 -8.88 0.71 -1.78
CA GLY A 23 -9.33 -0.09 -2.89
C GLY A 23 -10.62 0.45 -3.50
N GLY A 24 -10.96 -0.05 -4.68
CA GLY A 24 -12.26 0.20 -5.29
C GLY A 24 -12.57 -0.77 -6.41
N CYS A 25 -13.86 -0.86 -6.71
CA CYS A 25 -14.39 -1.57 -7.85
C CYS A 25 -15.20 -0.58 -8.70
N LEU A 26 -14.82 -0.44 -9.95
CA LEU A 26 -15.47 0.42 -10.94
C LEU A 26 -16.14 -0.46 -11.99
N LYS A 27 -17.44 -0.26 -12.20
CA LYS A 27 -18.19 -0.84 -13.30
C LYS A 27 -18.52 0.27 -14.29
N ILE A 28 -18.13 0.09 -15.55
CA ILE A 28 -18.42 1.00 -16.65
C ILE A 28 -19.53 0.39 -17.49
N PHE A 29 -20.60 1.13 -17.69
CA PHE A 29 -21.71 0.70 -18.52
C PHE A 29 -21.52 1.11 -19.97
N GLY A 30 -21.92 0.21 -20.85
CA GLY A 30 -21.98 0.40 -22.26
C GLY A 30 -23.34 -0.07 -22.80
N LYS A 31 -23.37 -0.38 -24.10
CA LYS A 31 -24.56 -0.94 -24.75
C LYS A 31 -24.17 -2.16 -25.57
N GLN A 32 -24.61 -3.31 -25.12
CA GLN A 32 -24.35 -4.58 -25.80
C GLN A 32 -24.98 -4.63 -27.20
N GLY A 33 -24.28 -5.27 -28.11
CA GLY A 33 -24.80 -5.54 -29.43
C GLY A 33 -23.82 -6.24 -30.36
N HIS A 34 -24.23 -6.42 -31.62
CA HIS A 34 -23.40 -7.11 -32.60
C HIS A 34 -22.34 -6.17 -33.18
N VAL A 35 -21.09 -6.62 -33.27
CA VAL A 35 -19.93 -5.83 -33.74
C VAL A 35 -20.09 -5.23 -35.13
N ALA A 36 -20.96 -5.82 -36.00
CA ALA A 36 -21.24 -5.32 -37.34
C ALA A 36 -22.06 -4.03 -37.36
N TYR A 37 -22.61 -3.58 -36.22
CA TYR A 37 -23.46 -2.39 -36.10
C TYR A 37 -22.90 -1.43 -35.04
N PRO A 38 -21.72 -0.82 -35.32
CA PRO A 38 -21.03 0.03 -34.33
C PRO A 38 -21.89 1.22 -33.88
N GLU A 39 -22.80 1.72 -34.70
CA GLU A 39 -23.69 2.82 -34.37
C GLU A 39 -24.79 2.46 -33.37
N LYS A 40 -25.00 1.17 -33.08
CA LYS A 40 -26.02 0.68 -32.15
C LYS A 40 -25.48 0.25 -30.78
N VAL A 41 -24.19 0.27 -30.63
CA VAL A 41 -23.49 -0.21 -29.44
C VAL A 41 -22.70 0.90 -28.77
N ILE A 42 -22.39 0.74 -27.47
CA ILE A 42 -21.43 1.53 -26.74
C ILE A 42 -20.44 0.52 -26.12
N ASN A 43 -19.19 0.57 -26.53
CA ASN A 43 -18.21 -0.43 -26.11
C ASN A 43 -17.46 0.02 -24.85
N PRO A 44 -17.75 -0.54 -23.67
CA PRO A 44 -17.11 -0.15 -22.42
C PRO A 44 -15.62 -0.51 -22.40
N ILE A 45 -15.17 -1.49 -23.20
CA ILE A 45 -13.75 -1.82 -23.33
C ILE A 45 -12.99 -0.68 -24.01
N LEU A 46 -13.55 -0.08 -25.04
CA LEU A 46 -12.92 1.06 -25.71
C LEU A 46 -12.94 2.30 -24.83
N LEU A 47 -14.05 2.57 -24.13
CA LEU A 47 -14.14 3.66 -23.15
C LEU A 47 -13.10 3.52 -22.02
N SER A 48 -12.86 2.30 -21.55
CA SER A 48 -11.85 2.05 -20.49
C SER A 48 -10.42 2.34 -20.96
N GLY A 49 -10.13 2.32 -22.26
CA GLY A 49 -8.79 2.64 -22.80
C GLY A 49 -8.36 4.07 -22.46
N ASP A 50 -9.23 5.04 -22.66
CA ASP A 50 -8.99 6.45 -22.34
C ASP A 50 -8.84 6.66 -20.82
N LEU A 51 -9.69 6.02 -20.04
CA LEU A 51 -9.59 6.05 -18.59
C LEU A 51 -8.25 5.48 -18.10
N ILE A 52 -7.88 4.29 -18.55
CA ILE A 52 -6.63 3.63 -18.17
C ILE A 52 -5.43 4.51 -18.55
N SER A 53 -5.46 5.13 -19.73
CA SER A 53 -4.40 6.04 -20.18
C SER A 53 -4.26 7.26 -19.26
N LYS A 54 -5.36 7.89 -18.86
CA LYS A 54 -5.36 9.02 -17.93
C LYS A 54 -4.84 8.59 -16.55
N LEU A 55 -5.34 7.47 -15.99
CA LEU A 55 -4.97 6.97 -14.67
C LEU A 55 -3.49 6.56 -14.60
N LYS A 56 -2.97 5.90 -15.65
CA LYS A 56 -1.58 5.46 -15.73
C LYS A 56 -0.58 6.62 -15.66
N ASN A 57 -0.93 7.76 -16.25
CA ASN A 57 -0.04 8.91 -16.38
C ASN A 57 -0.23 9.96 -15.26
N LYS A 58 -1.22 9.75 -14.37
CA LYS A 58 -1.51 10.68 -13.30
C LYS A 58 -0.49 10.58 -12.18
N VAL A 59 0.06 11.72 -11.80
CA VAL A 59 0.78 11.89 -10.54
C VAL A 59 -0.24 12.26 -9.46
N TRP A 60 -0.34 11.47 -8.41
CA TRP A 60 -1.31 11.66 -7.33
C TRP A 60 -0.76 12.56 -6.23
N ASP A 61 0.52 12.41 -5.89
CA ASP A 61 1.34 13.29 -5.06
C ASP A 61 2.82 13.00 -5.34
N ASP A 62 3.70 13.81 -4.77
CA ASP A 62 5.16 13.67 -4.92
C ASP A 62 5.79 12.85 -3.78
N GLY A 63 4.99 12.38 -2.82
CA GLY A 63 5.49 11.76 -1.59
C GLY A 63 6.20 12.76 -0.68
N ASN A 64 7.00 12.25 0.26
CA ASN A 64 7.82 13.08 1.15
C ASN A 64 9.04 12.30 1.65
N GLU A 65 9.79 12.84 2.61
CA GLU A 65 11.00 12.20 3.14
C GLU A 65 10.76 10.79 3.71
N ALA A 66 9.54 10.49 4.21
CA ALA A 66 9.19 9.21 4.83
C ALA A 66 8.50 8.25 3.84
N PHE A 67 7.84 8.76 2.82
CA PHE A 67 6.98 7.99 1.93
C PHE A 67 7.30 8.23 0.46
N ASP A 68 7.38 7.14 -0.29
CA ASP A 68 7.33 7.21 -1.75
C ASP A 68 5.99 7.83 -2.21
N PRO A 69 5.92 8.43 -3.41
CA PRO A 69 4.68 8.95 -3.98
C PRO A 69 3.53 7.94 -3.95
N THR A 70 2.31 8.46 -3.85
CA THR A 70 1.10 7.64 -3.94
C THR A 70 1.06 6.89 -5.27
N SER A 71 0.85 5.59 -5.18
CA SER A 71 0.79 4.70 -6.34
C SER A 71 -0.62 4.16 -6.56
N PHE A 72 -1.00 4.03 -7.83
CA PHE A 72 -2.26 3.45 -8.28
C PHE A 72 -1.99 2.22 -9.14
N GLN A 73 -2.75 1.13 -8.92
CA GLN A 73 -2.68 -0.08 -9.71
C GLN A 73 -4.07 -0.66 -9.97
N ILE A 74 -4.32 -1.04 -11.22
CA ILE A 74 -5.47 -1.88 -11.56
C ILE A 74 -5.04 -3.33 -11.34
N SER A 75 -5.76 -4.04 -10.50
CA SER A 75 -5.44 -5.43 -10.15
C SER A 75 -6.23 -6.46 -10.96
N ASN A 76 -7.43 -6.09 -11.40
CA ASN A 76 -8.27 -6.95 -12.24
C ASN A 76 -9.06 -6.13 -13.25
N ILE A 77 -9.35 -6.75 -14.40
CA ILE A 77 -10.27 -6.23 -15.41
C ILE A 77 -11.05 -7.40 -16.00
N SER A 78 -12.36 -7.25 -16.11
CA SER A 78 -13.27 -8.28 -16.63
C SER A 78 -14.33 -7.65 -17.51
N SER A 79 -14.57 -8.23 -18.68
CA SER A 79 -15.63 -7.83 -19.60
C SER A 79 -15.90 -8.91 -20.66
N GLY A 80 -17.11 -8.92 -21.18
CA GLY A 80 -17.50 -9.76 -22.31
C GLY A 80 -17.82 -11.20 -21.93
N THR A 81 -18.33 -11.94 -22.94
CA THR A 81 -18.79 -13.33 -22.82
C THR A 81 -17.86 -14.33 -23.53
N GLY A 82 -16.76 -13.85 -24.13
CA GLY A 82 -15.86 -14.64 -24.97
C GLY A 82 -16.29 -14.77 -26.43
N ALA A 83 -17.48 -14.25 -26.83
CA ALA A 83 -17.93 -14.26 -28.19
C ALA A 83 -17.27 -13.15 -29.02
N HIS A 84 -16.67 -13.50 -30.17
CA HIS A 84 -15.96 -12.56 -31.03
C HIS A 84 -16.84 -11.51 -31.73
N ASN A 85 -18.13 -11.79 -31.85
CA ASN A 85 -19.10 -10.96 -32.59
C ASN A 85 -20.05 -10.14 -31.71
N VAL A 86 -19.75 -10.07 -30.39
CA VAL A 86 -20.59 -9.36 -29.41
C VAL A 86 -19.76 -8.29 -28.70
N VAL A 87 -20.20 -7.04 -28.76
CA VAL A 87 -19.74 -5.96 -27.88
C VAL A 87 -20.41 -6.13 -26.53
N PRO A 88 -19.66 -6.15 -25.41
CA PRO A 88 -20.25 -6.32 -24.08
C PRO A 88 -21.03 -5.09 -23.63
N GLY A 89 -21.95 -5.28 -22.66
CA GLY A 89 -22.71 -4.20 -22.06
C GLY A 89 -22.09 -3.55 -20.86
N GLU A 90 -21.09 -4.21 -20.26
CA GLU A 90 -20.38 -3.70 -19.07
C GLU A 90 -18.94 -4.16 -19.02
N LEU A 91 -18.14 -3.41 -18.26
CA LEU A 91 -16.76 -3.76 -17.91
C LEU A 91 -16.56 -3.46 -16.43
N GLU A 92 -15.90 -4.36 -15.72
CA GLU A 92 -15.53 -4.19 -14.33
C GLU A 92 -14.01 -4.13 -14.18
N LEU A 93 -13.54 -3.17 -13.39
CA LEU A 93 -12.14 -3.06 -12.97
C LEU A 93 -12.05 -3.01 -11.43
N THR A 94 -11.08 -3.73 -10.87
CA THR A 94 -10.69 -3.59 -9.46
C THR A 94 -9.33 -2.92 -9.37
N PHE A 95 -9.18 -1.98 -8.46
CA PHE A 95 -7.95 -1.20 -8.32
C PHE A 95 -7.61 -0.94 -6.86
N ASN A 96 -6.36 -0.50 -6.62
CA ASN A 96 -5.90 -0.11 -5.28
C ASN A 96 -4.91 1.04 -5.35
N PHE A 97 -5.06 1.96 -4.41
CA PHE A 97 -4.08 2.99 -4.08
C PHE A 97 -3.22 2.55 -2.89
N ARG A 98 -1.93 2.83 -2.98
CA ARG A 98 -1.03 2.86 -1.84
C ARG A 98 -0.60 4.31 -1.66
N PHE A 99 -1.16 4.99 -0.66
CA PHE A 99 -1.05 6.44 -0.56
C PHE A 99 -0.21 6.90 0.63
N SER A 100 0.47 8.02 0.41
CA SER A 100 1.33 8.69 1.38
C SER A 100 0.49 9.55 2.33
N THR A 101 1.16 10.20 3.28
CA THR A 101 0.52 11.20 4.14
C THR A 101 0.20 12.52 3.44
N GLU A 102 0.64 12.70 2.18
CA GLU A 102 0.33 13.87 1.35
C GLU A 102 -1.06 13.77 0.70
N SER A 103 -1.61 12.55 0.63
CA SER A 103 -2.95 12.30 0.09
C SER A 103 -3.90 11.84 1.21
N THR A 104 -5.18 12.10 1.02
CA THR A 104 -6.27 11.61 1.88
C THR A 104 -7.22 10.72 1.08
N GLU A 105 -8.02 9.91 1.78
CA GLU A 105 -9.11 9.16 1.16
C GLU A 105 -9.99 10.06 0.29
N ASP A 106 -10.42 11.20 0.85
CA ASP A 106 -11.33 12.13 0.17
C ASP A 106 -10.68 12.79 -1.06
N SER A 107 -9.40 13.19 -0.96
CA SER A 107 -8.70 13.77 -2.11
C SER A 107 -8.55 12.78 -3.26
N LEU A 108 -8.19 11.52 -2.97
CA LEU A 108 -8.03 10.48 -3.98
C LEU A 108 -9.36 10.12 -4.64
N LYS A 109 -10.44 10.02 -3.86
CA LYS A 109 -11.80 9.80 -4.37
C LYS A 109 -12.22 10.93 -5.30
N PHE A 110 -12.07 12.16 -4.84
CA PHE A 110 -12.44 13.35 -5.61
C PHE A 110 -11.69 13.41 -6.96
N GLU A 111 -10.37 13.21 -6.94
CA GLU A 111 -9.55 13.26 -8.14
C GLU A 111 -9.85 12.12 -9.12
N PHE A 112 -10.08 10.91 -8.60
CA PHE A 112 -10.46 9.77 -9.43
C PHE A 112 -11.83 9.97 -10.07
N GLU A 113 -12.83 10.38 -9.29
CA GLU A 113 -14.19 10.62 -9.80
C GLU A 113 -14.26 11.82 -10.75
N SER A 114 -13.39 12.82 -10.59
CA SER A 114 -13.28 13.92 -11.56
C SER A 114 -12.86 13.41 -12.93
N ILE A 115 -11.92 12.45 -12.99
CA ILE A 115 -11.51 11.84 -14.27
C ILE A 115 -12.68 11.08 -14.92
N LEU A 116 -13.51 10.36 -14.13
CA LEU A 116 -14.66 9.66 -14.66
C LEU A 116 -15.71 10.63 -15.25
N LYS A 117 -15.95 11.74 -14.54
CA LYS A 117 -16.86 12.81 -15.00
C LYS A 117 -16.35 13.50 -16.27
N ASP A 118 -15.05 13.81 -16.33
CA ASP A 118 -14.44 14.41 -17.53
C ASP A 118 -14.54 13.53 -18.77
N LEU A 119 -14.62 12.21 -18.58
CA LEU A 119 -14.79 11.24 -19.65
C LEU A 119 -16.27 10.93 -19.95
N GLU A 120 -17.19 11.58 -19.24
CA GLU A 120 -18.65 11.41 -19.38
C GLU A 120 -19.09 9.93 -19.33
N LEU A 121 -18.42 9.14 -18.47
CA LEU A 121 -18.71 7.71 -18.33
C LEU A 121 -20.00 7.49 -17.55
N ASP A 122 -20.78 6.51 -17.99
CA ASP A 122 -21.85 5.93 -17.19
C ASP A 122 -21.25 4.80 -16.33
N TYR A 123 -21.32 4.93 -15.00
CA TYR A 123 -20.60 4.04 -14.11
C TYR A 123 -21.26 3.83 -12.75
N GLU A 124 -20.90 2.72 -12.12
CA GLU A 124 -21.01 2.48 -10.68
C GLU A 124 -19.63 2.35 -10.06
N LEU A 125 -19.43 2.94 -8.88
CA LEU A 125 -18.17 2.93 -8.18
C LEU A 125 -18.38 2.63 -6.71
N SER A 126 -17.63 1.65 -6.21
CA SER A 126 -17.55 1.35 -4.78
C SER A 126 -16.11 1.51 -4.27
N TRP A 127 -15.98 1.97 -3.02
CA TRP A 127 -14.71 2.20 -2.37
C TRP A 127 -14.55 1.30 -1.15
N ASP A 128 -13.30 0.88 -0.89
CA ASP A 128 -12.91 0.06 0.27
C ASP A 128 -11.64 0.62 0.90
N LEU A 129 -11.80 1.35 2.01
CA LEU A 129 -10.67 1.86 2.78
C LEU A 129 -10.14 0.78 3.71
N ASN A 130 -8.98 0.22 3.37
CA ASN A 130 -8.29 -0.76 4.22
C ASN A 130 -7.52 -0.11 5.37
N GLY A 131 -7.14 1.15 5.25
CA GLY A 131 -6.51 1.92 6.31
C GLY A 131 -5.85 3.20 5.83
N ASN A 132 -5.82 4.19 6.72
CA ASN A 132 -5.13 5.45 6.50
C ASN A 132 -3.60 5.31 6.67
N PRO A 133 -2.80 6.16 6.05
CA PRO A 133 -1.37 6.21 6.32
C PRO A 133 -1.12 6.71 7.74
N TYR A 134 -0.03 6.25 8.34
CA TYR A 134 0.45 6.80 9.61
C TYR A 134 1.97 6.90 9.61
N TYR A 135 2.48 7.82 10.41
CA TYR A 135 3.91 8.05 10.56
C TYR A 135 4.21 8.53 11.99
N THR A 136 5.07 7.78 12.66
CA THR A 136 5.62 8.17 13.96
C THR A 136 6.79 9.11 13.73
N LYS A 137 6.61 10.37 14.10
CA LYS A 137 7.65 11.40 14.02
C LYS A 137 8.80 11.11 14.99
N ASP A 138 9.86 11.88 14.90
CA ASP A 138 10.96 11.82 15.85
C ASP A 138 10.47 12.10 17.27
N ASN A 139 10.66 11.14 18.14
CA ASN A 139 10.24 11.21 19.52
C ASN A 139 11.05 10.26 20.40
N PHE A 140 10.88 10.43 21.68
CA PHE A 140 11.52 9.69 22.73
C PHE A 140 11.32 8.14 22.64
N PHE A 141 10.10 7.69 22.33
CA PHE A 141 9.81 6.24 22.22
C PHE A 141 10.61 5.60 21.08
N LYS A 142 10.64 6.25 19.92
CA LYS A 142 11.42 5.79 18.77
C LYS A 142 12.90 5.71 19.11
N ASP A 143 13.44 6.72 19.82
CA ASP A 143 14.85 6.75 20.20
C ASP A 143 15.21 5.60 21.14
N ILE A 144 14.36 5.28 22.12
CA ILE A 144 14.52 4.11 22.99
C ILE A 144 14.55 2.82 22.21
N VAL A 145 13.60 2.63 21.26
CA VAL A 145 13.56 1.42 20.43
C VAL A 145 14.82 1.28 19.59
N CYS A 146 15.26 2.37 18.96
CA CYS A 146 16.49 2.37 18.16
C CYS A 146 17.73 2.06 19.02
N ALA A 147 17.90 2.71 20.16
CA ALA A 147 19.04 2.48 21.05
C ALA A 147 19.05 1.05 21.60
N SER A 148 17.89 0.51 21.99
CA SER A 148 17.77 -0.85 22.48
C SER A 148 18.09 -1.88 21.39
N SER A 149 17.62 -1.64 20.17
CA SER A 149 17.92 -2.49 19.00
C SER A 149 19.41 -2.48 18.68
N GLU A 150 20.04 -1.30 18.68
CA GLU A 150 21.49 -1.14 18.41
C GLU A 150 22.35 -1.82 19.48
N GLU A 151 21.99 -1.67 20.75
CA GLU A 151 22.72 -2.31 21.87
C GLU A 151 22.74 -3.84 21.75
N ILE A 152 21.61 -4.47 21.42
CA ILE A 152 21.49 -5.93 21.33
C ILE A 152 22.06 -6.50 20.03
N THR A 153 21.91 -5.77 18.93
CA THR A 153 22.30 -6.28 17.60
C THR A 153 23.68 -5.85 17.16
N GLY A 154 24.20 -4.75 17.73
CA GLY A 154 25.43 -4.09 17.29
C GLY A 154 25.25 -3.25 16.02
N TYR A 155 24.01 -3.04 15.54
CA TYR A 155 23.72 -2.30 14.32
C TYR A 155 22.60 -1.31 14.56
N LYS A 156 22.77 -0.09 14.05
CA LYS A 156 21.70 0.91 14.04
C LYS A 156 20.57 0.44 13.12
N PRO A 157 19.34 0.40 13.60
CA PRO A 157 18.19 -0.01 12.78
C PRO A 157 17.94 0.97 11.63
N GLU A 158 17.48 0.44 10.48
CA GLU A 158 17.05 1.25 9.35
C GLU A 158 15.56 1.54 9.48
N LEU A 159 15.22 2.75 9.91
CA LEU A 159 13.86 3.22 10.03
C LEU A 159 13.26 3.48 8.65
N ASN A 160 12.07 2.94 8.38
CA ASN A 160 11.38 3.19 7.12
C ASN A 160 9.87 3.01 7.25
N ALA A 161 9.13 3.49 6.23
CA ALA A 161 7.67 3.34 6.12
C ALA A 161 7.26 2.39 4.97
N LYS A 162 8.19 1.54 4.49
CA LYS A 162 7.97 0.66 3.33
C LYS A 162 7.17 -0.59 3.68
N GLY A 163 6.46 -1.14 2.68
CA GLY A 163 5.75 -2.42 2.73
C GLY A 163 4.24 -2.29 2.77
N GLY A 164 3.59 -3.42 3.06
CA GLY A 164 2.13 -3.53 3.12
C GLY A 164 1.53 -2.88 4.37
N THR A 165 0.22 -2.87 4.44
CA THR A 165 -0.54 -2.45 5.62
C THR A 165 -0.31 -3.42 6.78
N SER A 166 -0.44 -2.94 8.02
CA SER A 166 -0.31 -3.75 9.25
C SER A 166 -1.41 -3.39 10.24
N ASP A 167 -1.53 -4.17 11.31
CA ASP A 167 -2.48 -3.90 12.40
C ASP A 167 -2.14 -2.63 13.19
N GLY A 168 -0.92 -2.10 13.03
CA GLY A 168 -0.54 -0.78 13.54
C GLY A 168 -1.50 0.33 13.14
N ARG A 169 -2.19 0.21 11.99
CA ARG A 169 -3.23 1.16 11.52
C ARG A 169 -4.37 1.37 12.53
N PHE A 170 -4.74 0.32 13.27
CA PHE A 170 -5.81 0.42 14.28
C PHE A 170 -5.34 1.18 15.52
N VAL A 171 -4.08 0.96 15.92
CA VAL A 171 -3.45 1.65 17.04
C VAL A 171 -3.18 3.12 16.68
N ALA A 172 -2.77 3.39 15.44
CA ALA A 172 -2.55 4.75 14.94
C ALA A 172 -3.81 5.61 15.04
N ALA A 173 -4.99 5.02 14.81
CA ALA A 173 -6.27 5.71 14.95
C ALA A 173 -6.55 6.19 16.38
N MET A 174 -5.85 5.65 17.40
CA MET A 174 -5.92 6.05 18.80
C MET A 174 -4.97 7.21 19.15
N ASN A 175 -4.34 7.82 18.15
CA ASN A 175 -3.33 8.88 18.30
C ASN A 175 -2.14 8.46 19.18
N THR A 176 -1.71 7.21 19.01
CA THR A 176 -0.60 6.58 19.75
C THR A 176 0.61 6.44 18.85
N GLU A 177 1.79 6.64 19.40
CA GLU A 177 3.08 6.40 18.72
C GLU A 177 3.29 4.91 18.47
N ILE A 178 3.76 4.56 17.28
CA ILE A 178 3.93 3.18 16.86
C ILE A 178 5.31 2.99 16.24
N VAL A 179 6.00 1.98 16.75
CA VAL A 179 7.17 1.40 16.10
C VAL A 179 6.91 -0.08 15.89
N GLU A 180 6.91 -0.52 14.65
CA GLU A 180 6.77 -1.94 14.34
C GLU A 180 8.15 -2.58 14.29
N LEU A 181 8.40 -3.43 15.26
CA LEU A 181 9.62 -4.20 15.39
C LEU A 181 9.32 -5.69 15.21
N GLY A 182 10.06 -6.35 14.33
CA GLY A 182 9.83 -7.78 14.07
C GLY A 182 11.06 -8.48 13.50
N PRO A 183 11.00 -9.82 13.34
CA PRO A 183 12.08 -10.61 12.78
C PRO A 183 12.31 -10.29 11.32
N VAL A 184 13.47 -10.71 10.81
CA VAL A 184 13.81 -10.56 9.40
C VAL A 184 12.82 -11.31 8.50
N ASN A 185 12.24 -10.59 7.57
CA ASN A 185 11.09 -11.00 6.79
C ASN A 185 11.49 -11.46 5.37
N LYS A 186 12.40 -12.44 5.26
CA LYS A 186 12.91 -12.90 3.96
C LYS A 186 11.96 -13.82 3.20
N SER A 187 11.13 -14.56 3.91
CA SER A 187 10.24 -15.58 3.36
C SER A 187 8.75 -15.27 3.52
N ILE A 188 8.41 -13.98 3.80
CA ILE A 188 7.01 -13.58 3.97
C ILE A 188 6.17 -13.94 2.74
N HIS A 189 5.02 -14.57 2.98
CA HIS A 189 4.07 -15.04 1.96
C HIS A 189 4.66 -16.04 0.97
N GLN A 190 5.81 -16.64 1.27
CA GLN A 190 6.39 -17.72 0.48
C GLN A 190 5.95 -19.10 1.04
N ILE A 191 6.02 -20.12 0.18
CA ILE A 191 5.92 -21.50 0.62
C ILE A 191 7.09 -21.75 1.58
N ASP A 192 6.84 -22.42 2.72
CA ASP A 192 7.80 -22.63 3.80
C ASP A 192 8.27 -21.33 4.49
N GLU A 193 7.36 -20.38 4.70
CA GLU A 193 7.63 -19.18 5.49
C GLU A 193 8.24 -19.56 6.84
N HIS A 194 9.39 -18.96 7.16
CA HIS A 194 10.16 -19.32 8.34
C HIS A 194 10.93 -18.13 8.92
N VAL A 195 11.34 -18.26 10.17
CA VAL A 195 12.20 -17.31 10.88
C VAL A 195 13.32 -18.07 11.61
N SER A 196 14.47 -17.42 11.76
CA SER A 196 15.57 -17.97 12.54
C SER A 196 15.24 -17.96 14.04
N VAL A 197 15.47 -19.09 14.73
CA VAL A 197 15.30 -19.18 16.20
C VAL A 197 16.21 -18.16 16.90
N ASN A 198 17.44 -17.95 16.43
CA ASN A 198 18.34 -16.95 16.98
C ASN A 198 17.80 -15.52 16.85
N ASP A 199 17.06 -15.23 15.76
CA ASP A 199 16.44 -13.92 15.58
C ASP A 199 15.28 -13.71 16.57
N LEU A 200 14.55 -14.77 16.92
CA LEU A 200 13.51 -14.71 17.95
C LEU A 200 14.10 -14.43 19.35
N TRP A 201 15.24 -15.06 19.70
CA TRP A 201 15.92 -14.77 20.97
C TRP A 201 16.40 -13.33 21.04
N LYS A 202 17.03 -12.83 19.98
CA LYS A 202 17.45 -11.43 19.93
C LYS A 202 16.27 -10.45 20.00
N LEU A 203 15.17 -10.76 19.31
CA LEU A 203 13.95 -9.95 19.37
C LEU A 203 13.39 -9.89 20.79
N LYS A 204 13.35 -11.02 21.50
CA LYS A 204 12.99 -11.08 22.94
C LYS A 204 13.88 -10.17 23.77
N ASP A 205 15.22 -10.23 23.58
CA ASP A 205 16.17 -9.41 24.34
C ASP A 205 15.99 -7.91 24.04
N ILE A 206 15.68 -7.54 22.79
CA ILE A 206 15.37 -6.15 22.41
C ILE A 206 14.10 -5.65 23.11
N TYR A 207 13.01 -6.43 23.10
CA TYR A 207 11.79 -6.04 23.81
C TYR A 207 12.00 -5.88 25.32
N GLU A 208 12.74 -6.78 25.94
CA GLU A 208 13.12 -6.66 27.36
C GLU A 208 13.91 -5.37 27.62
N LYS A 209 14.88 -5.05 26.75
CA LYS A 209 15.67 -3.82 26.86
C LYS A 209 14.83 -2.57 26.68
N ILE A 210 13.91 -2.55 25.72
CA ILE A 210 12.96 -1.44 25.52
C ILE A 210 12.15 -1.19 26.78
N LEU A 211 11.59 -2.23 27.40
CA LEU A 211 10.81 -2.11 28.64
C LEU A 211 11.64 -1.58 29.81
N ILE A 212 12.89 -2.05 29.95
CA ILE A 212 13.82 -1.54 30.97
C ILE A 212 14.10 -0.05 30.76
N ASN A 213 14.46 0.34 29.54
CA ASN A 213 14.79 1.72 29.21
C ASN A 213 13.60 2.67 29.35
N LEU A 214 12.38 2.22 28.99
CA LEU A 214 11.15 2.99 29.22
C LEU A 214 10.90 3.22 30.70
N ASN A 215 11.05 2.17 31.53
CA ASN A 215 10.82 2.29 32.99
C ASN A 215 11.84 3.22 33.70
N GLN A 216 13.05 3.35 33.16
CA GLN A 216 14.06 4.26 33.70
C GLN A 216 13.86 5.72 33.30
N SER A 217 13.01 5.97 32.34
CA SER A 217 12.80 7.27 31.72
C SER A 217 11.48 7.92 32.12
N LEU A 218 10.62 7.18 32.82
CA LEU A 218 9.40 7.65 33.50
C LEU A 218 9.71 8.10 34.92
#